data_d40aceacffe8300570a0493724b489da
#
_entry.id   d40aceacffe8300570a0493724b489da
#
_cell.length_a   1.000
_cell.length_b   1.000
_cell.length_c   1.000
_cell.angle_alpha   90.00
_cell.angle_beta   90.00
_cell.angle_gamma   90.00
#
_symmetry.space_group_name_H-M   'P 1'
#
loop_
_entity.id
_entity.type
_entity.pdbx_description
1 polymer ?
#
loop_
_entity_poly.entity_id
_entity_poly.type
_entity_poly.pdbx_seq_one_letter_code
_entity_poly.pdbx_strand_id
1 'polypeptide(L)'
;EILPYLENLHRELAIPVIYVSHSPDEVARLADHLVLLDAGRVVASGPLNSVLSRTDLSTVFADDAGVVLETRVAEHEADDLTRLEFPGGAIYVSRRAEPVGTRLRCRIHARDVSLALAPASQSSILNCVAATVVDLAPTDTPGHMLVRLVVGSDPILARITRRSARQLGL
;
A
#
# COMPACT_ATOMS: atom_id res chain seq x y z
N GLU A 1 19.20 -13.63 -5.04
CA GLU A 1 18.44 -12.38 -4.88
C GLU A 1 19.11 -11.50 -3.82
N ILE A 2 19.42 -10.26 -4.12
CA ILE A 2 20.24 -9.38 -3.25
C ILE A 2 19.38 -8.63 -2.21
N LEU A 3 18.07 -8.50 -2.48
CA LEU A 3 17.12 -7.71 -1.65
C LEU A 3 17.11 -8.08 -0.17
N PRO A 4 17.05 -9.38 0.24
CA PRO A 4 17.02 -9.74 1.66
C PRO A 4 18.29 -9.28 2.41
N TYR A 5 19.43 -9.23 1.73
CA TYR A 5 20.67 -8.71 2.33
C TYR A 5 20.62 -7.20 2.52
N LEU A 6 20.03 -6.47 1.56
CA LEU A 6 19.85 -5.02 1.68
C LEU A 6 18.85 -4.66 2.78
N GLU A 7 17.77 -5.44 2.92
CA GLU A 7 16.79 -5.27 4.02
C GLU A 7 17.43 -5.48 5.39
N ASN A 8 18.26 -6.53 5.52
CA ASN A 8 18.99 -6.77 6.76
C ASN A 8 20.00 -5.67 7.04
N LEU A 9 20.75 -5.24 6.02
CA LEU A 9 21.73 -4.17 6.12
C LEU A 9 21.05 -2.86 6.60
N HIS A 10 19.92 -2.52 5.99
CA HIS A 10 19.14 -1.33 6.35
C HIS A 10 18.65 -1.36 7.82
N ARG A 11 18.25 -2.55 8.31
CA ARG A 11 17.79 -2.71 9.70
C ARG A 11 18.91 -2.69 10.73
N GLU A 12 20.09 -3.21 10.38
CA GLU A 12 21.21 -3.38 11.30
C GLU A 12 22.17 -2.20 11.33
N LEU A 13 22.33 -1.54 10.18
CA LEU A 13 23.26 -0.43 10.05
C LEU A 13 22.47 0.88 9.92
N ALA A 14 22.60 1.75 10.91
CA ALA A 14 22.01 3.10 10.89
C ALA A 14 22.78 4.05 9.93
N ILE A 15 23.09 3.58 8.72
CA ILE A 15 23.77 4.38 7.67
C ILE A 15 22.77 4.76 6.58
N PRO A 16 22.83 5.99 6.06
CA PRO A 16 21.99 6.37 4.93
C PRO A 16 22.42 5.61 3.67
N VAL A 17 21.45 5.00 3.00
CA VAL A 17 21.63 4.27 1.74
C VAL A 17 20.83 4.96 0.65
N ILE A 18 21.46 5.23 -0.48
CA ILE A 18 20.76 5.69 -1.70
C ILE A 18 20.62 4.47 -2.61
N TYR A 19 19.38 4.13 -2.92
CA TYR A 19 19.03 3.02 -3.79
C TYR A 19 18.27 3.53 -5.01
N VAL A 20 18.76 3.21 -6.21
CA VAL A 20 18.11 3.59 -7.47
C VAL A 20 17.47 2.37 -8.09
N SER A 21 16.17 2.40 -8.27
CA SER A 21 15.40 1.33 -8.89
C SER A 21 14.23 1.89 -9.69
N HIS A 22 13.78 1.13 -10.68
CA HIS A 22 12.53 1.36 -11.38
C HIS A 22 11.44 0.35 -10.97
N SER A 23 11.73 -0.50 -9.98
CA SER A 23 10.80 -1.48 -9.43
C SER A 23 10.06 -0.92 -8.22
N PRO A 24 8.75 -0.66 -8.30
CA PRO A 24 7.97 -0.19 -7.16
C PRO A 24 7.97 -1.17 -5.99
N ASP A 25 8.11 -2.48 -6.25
CA ASP A 25 8.19 -3.51 -5.20
C ASP A 25 9.49 -3.40 -4.39
N GLU A 26 10.62 -3.18 -5.05
CA GLU A 26 11.91 -2.98 -4.36
C GLU A 26 11.88 -1.70 -3.52
N VAL A 27 11.33 -0.62 -4.08
CA VAL A 27 11.17 0.66 -3.39
C VAL A 27 10.27 0.50 -2.17
N ALA A 28 9.14 -0.20 -2.30
CA ALA A 28 8.22 -0.45 -1.18
C ALA A 28 8.87 -1.23 -0.03
N ARG A 29 9.82 -2.13 -0.34
CA ARG A 29 10.52 -2.95 0.65
C ARG A 29 11.63 -2.19 1.37
N LEU A 30 12.37 -1.33 0.65
CA LEU A 30 13.63 -0.77 1.14
C LEU A 30 13.54 0.71 1.55
N ALA A 31 12.72 1.52 0.87
CA ALA A 31 12.78 2.97 1.02
C ALA A 31 11.97 3.47 2.22
N ASP A 32 12.52 4.44 2.96
CA ASP A 32 11.80 5.26 3.93
C ASP A 32 11.42 6.61 3.31
N HIS A 33 12.25 7.09 2.39
CA HIS A 33 12.06 8.34 1.66
C HIS A 33 12.17 8.07 0.16
N LEU A 34 11.27 8.63 -0.61
CA LEU A 34 11.25 8.49 -2.07
C LEU A 34 11.56 9.83 -2.75
N VAL A 35 12.46 9.78 -3.71
CA VAL A 35 12.65 10.84 -4.71
C VAL A 35 12.25 10.29 -6.06
N LEU A 36 11.15 10.76 -6.59
CA LEU A 36 10.61 10.32 -7.87
C LEU A 36 11.12 11.20 -8.99
N LEU A 37 11.74 10.57 -9.98
CA LEU A 37 12.30 11.24 -11.15
C LEU A 37 11.50 10.90 -12.41
N ASP A 38 11.16 11.91 -13.18
CA ASP A 38 10.62 11.76 -14.53
C ASP A 38 11.37 12.68 -15.49
N ALA A 39 11.80 12.15 -16.63
CA ALA A 39 12.59 12.85 -17.65
C ALA A 39 13.77 13.67 -17.05
N GLY A 40 14.45 13.11 -16.04
CA GLY A 40 15.60 13.74 -15.37
C GLY A 40 15.24 14.88 -14.40
N ARG A 41 13.97 15.06 -14.07
CA ARG A 41 13.49 16.07 -13.12
C ARG A 41 12.84 15.41 -11.91
N VAL A 42 13.01 16.02 -10.74
CA VAL A 42 12.29 15.59 -9.53
C VAL A 42 10.83 16.02 -9.66
N VAL A 43 9.91 15.04 -9.69
CA VAL A 43 8.46 15.28 -9.72
C VAL A 43 7.83 15.17 -8.33
N ALA A 44 8.44 14.41 -7.44
CA ALA A 44 8.04 14.33 -6.04
C ALA A 44 9.20 13.91 -5.15
N SER A 45 9.20 14.36 -3.90
CA SER A 45 10.14 13.93 -2.87
C SER A 45 9.45 13.98 -1.50
N GLY A 46 9.67 12.96 -0.66
CA GLY A 46 9.10 12.91 0.68
C GLY A 46 9.14 11.50 1.29
N PRO A 47 8.57 11.35 2.49
CA PRO A 47 8.35 10.03 3.09
C PRO A 47 7.62 9.10 2.12
N LEU A 48 7.98 7.82 2.11
CA LEU A 48 7.52 6.85 1.12
C LEU A 48 6.00 6.92 0.89
N ASN A 49 5.20 6.72 1.93
CA ASN A 49 3.74 6.70 1.81
C ASN A 49 3.14 8.08 1.46
N SER A 50 3.79 9.17 1.84
CA SER A 50 3.36 10.52 1.45
C SER A 50 3.45 10.73 -0.07
N VAL A 51 4.44 10.12 -0.72
CA VAL A 51 4.59 10.18 -2.18
C VAL A 51 3.72 9.12 -2.86
N LEU A 52 3.74 7.86 -2.38
CA LEU A 52 2.99 6.77 -2.99
C LEU A 52 1.46 6.98 -2.96
N SER A 53 0.94 7.66 -1.93
CA SER A 53 -0.51 7.92 -1.79
C SER A 53 -1.01 9.14 -2.55
N ARG A 54 -0.18 9.83 -3.31
CA ARG A 54 -0.56 10.99 -4.12
C ARG A 54 -1.37 10.54 -5.33
N THR A 55 -2.55 11.11 -5.49
CA THR A 55 -3.46 10.81 -6.61
C THR A 55 -3.05 11.50 -7.90
N ASP A 56 -2.35 12.64 -7.82
CA ASP A 56 -1.84 13.38 -8.97
C ASP A 56 -0.60 12.71 -9.64
N LEU A 57 -0.01 11.69 -8.99
CA LEU A 57 1.08 10.88 -9.54
C LEU A 57 0.58 9.54 -10.14
N SER A 58 -0.73 9.39 -10.32
CA SER A 58 -1.34 8.17 -10.87
C SER A 58 -0.77 7.77 -12.23
N THR A 59 -0.35 8.73 -13.05
CA THR A 59 0.27 8.51 -14.36
C THR A 59 1.66 7.87 -14.25
N VAL A 60 2.41 8.24 -13.23
CA VAL A 60 3.79 7.77 -13.02
C VAL A 60 3.80 6.34 -12.48
N PHE A 61 2.87 6.01 -11.59
CA PHE A 61 2.77 4.66 -11.00
C PHE A 61 1.89 3.72 -11.81
N ALA A 62 1.03 4.26 -12.68
CA ALA A 62 0.12 3.51 -13.56
C ALA A 62 -0.59 2.35 -12.82
N ASP A 63 -0.44 1.13 -13.34
CA ASP A 63 -1.07 -0.07 -12.76
C ASP A 63 -0.45 -0.53 -11.44
N ASP A 64 0.72 -0.01 -11.08
CA ASP A 64 1.45 -0.34 -9.86
C ASP A 64 1.18 0.62 -8.70
N ALA A 65 0.21 1.54 -8.85
CA ALA A 65 -0.21 2.41 -7.76
C ALA A 65 -0.58 1.58 -6.52
N GLY A 66 -0.12 2.02 -5.35
CA GLY A 66 -0.33 1.32 -4.09
C GLY A 66 0.38 2.02 -2.95
N VAL A 67 0.22 1.49 -1.76
CA VAL A 67 0.81 2.02 -0.52
C VAL A 67 1.52 0.90 0.24
N VAL A 68 2.29 1.27 1.23
CA VAL A 68 2.99 0.33 2.13
C VAL A 68 2.45 0.53 3.54
N LEU A 69 1.85 -0.51 4.12
CA LEU A 69 1.48 -0.51 5.53
C LEU A 69 2.64 -1.03 6.38
N GLU A 70 2.99 -0.29 7.40
CA GLU A 70 3.83 -0.77 8.49
C GLU A 70 2.97 -1.62 9.41
N THR A 71 3.24 -2.91 9.45
CA THR A 71 2.45 -3.89 10.19
C THR A 71 3.30 -4.63 11.22
N ARG A 72 2.63 -5.33 12.13
CA ARG A 72 3.25 -6.26 13.08
C ARG A 72 2.54 -7.60 13.02
N VAL A 73 3.29 -8.68 13.05
CA VAL A 73 2.74 -10.02 13.23
C VAL A 73 2.10 -10.10 14.61
N ALA A 74 0.78 -10.20 14.65
CA ALA A 74 0.02 -10.28 15.90
C ALA A 74 -0.21 -11.74 16.31
N GLU A 75 -0.57 -12.59 15.36
CA GLU A 75 -0.92 -13.98 15.63
C GLU A 75 -0.77 -14.83 14.37
N HIS A 76 -0.49 -16.10 14.58
CA HIS A 76 -0.59 -17.13 13.54
C HIS A 76 -1.80 -17.99 13.82
N GLU A 77 -2.81 -17.88 12.96
CA GLU A 77 -4.08 -18.59 13.10
C GLU A 77 -3.96 -20.09 12.79
N ALA A 78 -4.92 -20.89 13.28
CA ALA A 78 -4.92 -22.34 13.09
C ALA A 78 -5.22 -22.77 11.65
N ASP A 79 -5.80 -21.89 10.84
CA ASP A 79 -6.17 -22.09 9.43
C ASP A 79 -5.10 -21.62 8.44
N ASP A 80 -3.83 -21.57 8.89
CA ASP A 80 -2.69 -21.15 8.10
C ASP A 80 -2.74 -19.69 7.60
N LEU A 81 -3.44 -18.83 8.33
CA LEU A 81 -3.37 -17.39 8.17
C LEU A 81 -2.46 -16.75 9.21
N THR A 82 -1.95 -15.57 8.90
CA THR A 82 -1.25 -14.70 9.83
C THR A 82 -2.00 -13.39 9.92
N ARG A 83 -2.35 -13.00 11.14
CA ARG A 83 -2.95 -11.71 11.44
C ARG A 83 -1.85 -10.66 11.62
N LEU A 84 -1.90 -9.64 10.77
CA LEU A 84 -1.02 -8.47 10.81
C LEU A 84 -1.80 -7.27 11.34
N GLU A 85 -1.30 -6.63 12.41
CA GLU A 85 -1.88 -5.41 12.97
C GLU A 85 -1.18 -4.18 12.45
N PHE A 86 -1.95 -3.10 12.28
CA PHE A 86 -1.48 -1.76 11.96
C PHE A 86 -2.38 -0.72 12.66
N PRO A 87 -2.03 0.59 12.72
CA PRO A 87 -2.82 1.59 13.46
C PRO A 87 -4.30 1.67 13.07
N GLY A 88 -4.63 1.34 11.82
CA GLY A 88 -6.01 1.36 11.31
C GLY A 88 -6.82 0.09 11.51
N GLY A 89 -6.21 -1.00 12.04
CA GLY A 89 -6.90 -2.28 12.22
C GLY A 89 -6.00 -3.49 12.04
N ALA A 90 -6.54 -4.53 11.43
CA ALA A 90 -5.79 -5.76 11.13
C ALA A 90 -6.15 -6.29 9.73
N ILE A 91 -5.20 -6.97 9.14
CA ILE A 91 -5.36 -7.72 7.90
C ILE A 91 -4.84 -9.15 8.07
N TYR A 92 -5.42 -10.07 7.34
CA TYR A 92 -5.04 -11.48 7.29
C TYR A 92 -4.32 -11.75 5.97
N VAL A 93 -3.18 -12.43 6.07
CA VAL A 93 -2.38 -12.86 4.93
C VAL A 93 -2.09 -14.34 5.05
N SER A 94 -1.62 -14.98 3.98
CA SER A 94 -1.13 -16.37 4.05
C SER A 94 -0.05 -16.51 5.11
N ARG A 95 0.06 -17.69 5.72
CA ARG A 95 0.99 -17.99 6.80
C ARG A 95 2.38 -17.42 6.54
N ARG A 96 2.86 -16.66 7.51
CA ARG A 96 4.20 -16.09 7.52
C ARG A 96 5.11 -16.90 8.43
N ALA A 97 6.40 -16.91 8.12
CA ALA A 97 7.40 -17.60 8.93
C ALA A 97 7.92 -16.73 10.08
N GLU A 98 7.76 -15.42 9.97
CA GLU A 98 8.27 -14.45 10.93
C GLU A 98 7.57 -14.60 12.29
N PRO A 99 8.32 -14.56 13.43
CA PRO A 99 7.74 -14.67 14.77
C PRO A 99 6.71 -13.57 15.08
N VAL A 100 5.77 -13.87 15.99
CA VAL A 100 4.87 -12.88 16.57
C VAL A 100 5.67 -11.71 17.15
N GLY A 101 5.20 -10.49 16.89
CA GLY A 101 5.86 -9.25 17.26
C GLY A 101 6.78 -8.67 16.20
N THR A 102 7.13 -9.43 15.16
CA THR A 102 7.97 -8.94 14.05
C THR A 102 7.26 -7.84 13.27
N ARG A 103 7.96 -6.76 12.97
CA ARG A 103 7.48 -5.71 12.07
C ARG A 103 7.69 -6.13 10.62
N LEU A 104 6.66 -5.92 9.80
CA LEU A 104 6.66 -6.24 8.38
C LEU A 104 6.08 -5.08 7.59
N ARG A 105 6.61 -4.86 6.41
CA ARG A 105 6.01 -3.97 5.41
C ARG A 105 5.07 -4.79 4.52
N CYS A 106 3.82 -4.35 4.44
CA CYS A 106 2.81 -4.95 3.60
C CYS A 106 2.43 -3.98 2.48
N ARG A 107 2.80 -4.29 1.23
CA ARG A 107 2.38 -3.50 0.07
C ARG A 107 0.96 -3.86 -0.31
N ILE A 108 0.11 -2.86 -0.48
CA ILE A 108 -1.26 -2.99 -0.95
C ILE A 108 -1.38 -2.27 -2.29
N HIS A 109 -1.68 -3.02 -3.35
CA HIS A 109 -1.93 -2.44 -4.67
C HIS A 109 -3.34 -1.85 -4.73
N ALA A 110 -3.48 -0.67 -5.33
CA ALA A 110 -4.77 -0.02 -5.49
C ALA A 110 -5.78 -0.87 -6.28
N ARG A 111 -5.30 -1.70 -7.20
CA ARG A 111 -6.12 -2.62 -8.00
C ARG A 111 -6.76 -3.75 -7.18
N ASP A 112 -6.18 -4.09 -6.03
CA ASP A 112 -6.64 -5.19 -5.16
C ASP A 112 -7.61 -4.70 -4.06
N VAL A 113 -7.87 -3.37 -4.02
CA VAL A 113 -8.77 -2.77 -3.03
C VAL A 113 -10.13 -2.51 -3.65
N SER A 114 -11.16 -3.10 -3.07
CA SER A 114 -12.57 -2.86 -3.41
C SER A 114 -13.21 -1.95 -2.37
N LEU A 115 -14.20 -1.15 -2.79
CA LEU A 115 -14.96 -0.25 -1.91
C LEU A 115 -16.40 -0.74 -1.76
N ALA A 116 -16.92 -0.70 -0.53
CA ALA A 116 -18.31 -1.01 -0.23
C ALA A 116 -18.83 -0.04 0.84
N LEU A 117 -20.12 0.30 0.78
CA LEU A 117 -20.77 1.18 1.79
C LEU A 117 -21.04 0.46 3.13
N ALA A 118 -21.04 -0.85 3.10
CA ALA A 118 -21.21 -1.71 4.27
C ALA A 118 -20.39 -3.01 4.10
N PRO A 119 -19.99 -3.64 5.18
CA PRO A 119 -19.33 -4.95 5.11
C PRO A 119 -20.21 -5.95 4.33
N ALA A 120 -19.60 -6.65 3.37
CA ALA A 120 -20.31 -7.68 2.62
C ALA A 120 -20.51 -8.91 3.50
N SER A 121 -21.77 -9.28 3.78
CA SER A 121 -22.09 -10.59 4.32
C SER A 121 -21.98 -11.64 3.21
N GLN A 122 -21.48 -12.83 3.54
CA GLN A 122 -21.34 -13.95 2.57
C GLN A 122 -20.39 -13.63 1.41
N SER A 123 -19.23 -13.09 1.72
CA SER A 123 -18.15 -12.77 0.77
C SER A 123 -16.89 -13.56 1.08
N SER A 124 -16.10 -13.87 0.07
CA SER A 124 -14.75 -14.40 0.23
C SER A 124 -13.72 -13.33 0.59
N ILE A 125 -14.11 -12.05 0.62
CA ILE A 125 -13.25 -10.95 1.01
C ILE A 125 -13.13 -10.96 2.54
N LEU A 126 -11.99 -11.41 3.02
CA LEU A 126 -11.72 -11.50 4.46
C LEU A 126 -11.30 -10.14 5.05
N ASN A 127 -10.48 -9.39 4.33
CA ASN A 127 -9.92 -8.13 4.81
C ASN A 127 -10.88 -6.97 4.55
N CYS A 128 -11.64 -6.58 5.58
CA CYS A 128 -12.53 -5.44 5.54
C CYS A 128 -12.18 -4.46 6.66
N VAL A 129 -11.86 -3.23 6.30
CA VAL A 129 -11.52 -2.15 7.24
C VAL A 129 -12.37 -0.92 6.97
N ALA A 130 -12.76 -0.22 8.03
CA ALA A 130 -13.46 1.05 7.89
C ALA A 130 -12.48 2.13 7.40
N ALA A 131 -12.88 2.87 6.38
CA ALA A 131 -12.05 3.89 5.77
C ALA A 131 -12.85 5.14 5.45
N THR A 132 -12.17 6.29 5.41
CA THR A 132 -12.73 7.56 4.97
C THR A 132 -12.13 7.96 3.64
N VAL A 133 -12.96 8.28 2.66
CA VAL A 133 -12.51 8.83 1.36
C VAL A 133 -12.04 10.27 1.58
N VAL A 134 -10.84 10.57 1.10
CA VAL A 134 -10.24 11.91 1.26
C VAL A 134 -9.92 12.59 -0.07
N ASP A 135 -9.77 11.82 -1.14
CA ASP A 135 -9.45 12.37 -2.46
C ASP A 135 -9.83 11.40 -3.59
N LEU A 136 -10.14 11.94 -4.78
CA LEU A 136 -10.41 11.19 -6.00
C LEU A 136 -9.74 11.86 -7.20
N ALA A 137 -9.06 11.08 -8.01
CA ALA A 137 -8.48 11.56 -9.27
C ALA A 137 -8.73 10.59 -10.43
N PRO A 138 -8.85 11.08 -11.67
CA PRO A 138 -8.86 10.22 -12.84
C PRO A 138 -7.50 9.52 -12.98
N THR A 139 -7.49 8.34 -13.60
CA THR A 139 -6.26 7.64 -14.00
C THR A 139 -6.08 7.76 -15.52
N ASP A 140 -4.88 7.43 -16.02
CA ASP A 140 -4.61 7.35 -17.46
C ASP A 140 -5.41 6.25 -18.16
N THR A 141 -5.80 5.22 -17.42
CA THR A 141 -6.69 4.19 -17.96
C THR A 141 -8.10 4.77 -18.08
N PRO A 142 -8.65 4.93 -19.30
CA PRO A 142 -9.99 5.47 -19.48
C PRO A 142 -11.04 4.71 -18.67
N GLY A 143 -11.93 5.45 -18.02
CA GLY A 143 -13.02 4.87 -17.24
C GLY A 143 -12.63 4.47 -15.81
N HIS A 144 -11.39 4.65 -15.38
CA HIS A 144 -10.96 4.37 -14.01
C HIS A 144 -10.69 5.66 -13.22
N MET A 145 -10.72 5.51 -11.92
CA MET A 145 -10.38 6.52 -10.93
C MET A 145 -9.52 5.91 -9.84
N LEU A 146 -8.60 6.71 -9.33
CA LEU A 146 -7.85 6.41 -8.11
C LEU A 146 -8.54 7.13 -6.95
N VAL A 147 -8.86 6.39 -5.91
CA VAL A 147 -9.49 6.90 -4.70
C VAL A 147 -8.48 6.78 -3.56
N ARG A 148 -8.21 7.89 -2.90
CA ARG A 148 -7.42 7.90 -1.69
C ARG A 148 -8.33 7.85 -0.48
N LEU A 149 -8.03 6.88 0.39
CA LEU A 149 -8.73 6.63 1.64
C LEU A 149 -7.73 6.77 2.81
N VAL A 150 -8.28 6.95 3.99
CA VAL A 150 -7.54 6.90 5.26
C VAL A 150 -8.20 5.85 6.15
N VAL A 151 -7.37 4.95 6.71
CA VAL A 151 -7.73 3.91 7.67
C VAL A 151 -6.91 4.16 8.93
N GLY A 152 -7.53 4.65 9.99
CA GLY A 152 -6.77 5.20 11.13
C GLY A 152 -5.93 6.40 10.68
N SER A 153 -4.62 6.27 10.71
CA SER A 153 -3.66 7.28 10.21
C SER A 153 -3.05 6.93 8.85
N ASP A 154 -3.31 5.72 8.35
CA ASP A 154 -2.61 5.19 7.19
C ASP A 154 -3.39 5.47 5.89
N PRO A 155 -2.71 5.93 4.83
CA PRO A 155 -3.33 6.07 3.53
C PRO A 155 -3.51 4.70 2.88
N ILE A 156 -4.64 4.53 2.20
CA ILE A 156 -4.92 3.41 1.31
C ILE A 156 -5.34 3.97 -0.04
N LEU A 157 -4.97 3.28 -1.11
CA LEU A 157 -5.44 3.59 -2.46
C LEU A 157 -6.35 2.48 -2.97
N ALA A 158 -7.41 2.88 -3.66
CA ALA A 158 -8.28 1.97 -4.41
C ALA A 158 -8.42 2.44 -5.85
N ARG A 159 -8.28 1.53 -6.82
CA ARG A 159 -8.56 1.80 -8.23
C ARG A 159 -9.89 1.21 -8.60
N ILE A 160 -10.86 2.05 -8.86
CA ILE A 160 -12.23 1.67 -9.19
C ILE A 160 -12.67 2.26 -10.53
N THR A 161 -13.79 1.76 -11.08
CA THR A 161 -14.36 2.37 -12.28
C THR A 161 -15.10 3.66 -11.95
N ARG A 162 -15.18 4.61 -12.89
CA ARG A 162 -16.02 5.81 -12.75
C ARG A 162 -17.50 5.45 -12.52
N ARG A 163 -17.95 4.31 -13.05
CA ARG A 163 -19.31 3.82 -12.81
C ARG A 163 -19.48 3.44 -11.35
N SER A 164 -18.53 2.67 -10.78
CA SER A 164 -18.54 2.30 -9.36
C SER A 164 -18.51 3.51 -8.45
N ALA A 165 -17.65 4.50 -8.75
CA ALA A 165 -17.59 5.74 -7.97
C ALA A 165 -18.98 6.43 -7.92
N ARG A 166 -19.62 6.62 -9.07
CA ARG A 166 -20.98 7.20 -9.11
C ARG A 166 -22.02 6.38 -8.36
N GLN A 167 -21.98 5.05 -8.43
CA GLN A 167 -22.90 4.18 -7.69
C GLN A 167 -22.70 4.26 -6.18
N LEU A 168 -21.47 4.49 -5.73
CA LEU A 168 -21.13 4.67 -4.32
C LEU A 168 -21.37 6.11 -3.82
N GLY A 169 -21.70 7.04 -4.71
CA GLY A 169 -21.91 8.45 -4.35
C GLY A 169 -20.61 9.23 -4.08
N LEU A 170 -19.51 8.78 -4.68
CA LEU A 170 -18.19 9.39 -4.58
C LEU A 170 -17.95 10.43 -5.68
#